data_97958b4dfdde6be1fcdaa2fffcb7190e
#
_entry.id   97958b4dfdde6be1fcdaa2fffcb7190e
#
_cell.length_a   1.000
_cell.length_b   1.000
_cell.length_c   1.000
_cell.angle_alpha   90.00
_cell.angle_beta   90.00
_cell.angle_gamma   90.00
#
_symmetry.space_group_name_H-M   'P 1'
#
loop_
_entity.id
_entity.type
_entity.pdbx_description
1 polymer ?
#
loop_
_entity_poly.entity_id
_entity_poly.type
_entity_poly.pdbx_seq_one_letter_code
_entity_poly.pdbx_strand_id
1 'polypeptide(L)'
;PYALAALQGEVGVVIAAPEGQRNDTLNAASFALGTLVGAGLLDEHSVTDQLLQAALVAGLPEAEAQATIRSGLGAGRAQPRAVAR
;
A
#
# COMPACT_ATOMS: atom_id res chain seq x y z
N PRO A 1 9.53 -13.96 4.44
CA PRO A 1 9.93 -13.68 3.05
C PRO A 1 9.85 -12.19 2.72
N TYR A 2 10.52 -11.84 1.66
CA TYR A 2 10.69 -10.47 1.23
C TYR A 2 9.37 -9.71 1.06
N ALA A 3 8.39 -10.29 0.37
CA ALA A 3 7.12 -9.60 0.08
C ALA A 3 6.31 -9.34 1.35
N LEU A 4 6.27 -10.30 2.27
CA LEU A 4 5.57 -10.12 3.53
C LEU A 4 6.24 -9.04 4.38
N ALA A 5 7.57 -9.03 4.42
CA ALA A 5 8.31 -8.00 5.15
C ALA A 5 8.05 -6.62 4.55
N ALA A 6 7.97 -6.52 3.23
CA ALA A 6 7.65 -5.26 2.55
C ALA A 6 6.24 -4.78 2.94
N LEU A 7 5.27 -5.69 2.97
CA LEU A 7 3.90 -5.35 3.37
C LEU A 7 3.89 -4.81 4.80
N GLN A 8 4.53 -5.49 5.73
CA GLN A 8 4.58 -5.07 7.12
C GLN A 8 5.27 -3.71 7.28
N GLY A 9 6.35 -3.50 6.53
CA GLY A 9 7.08 -2.23 6.56
C GLY A 9 6.22 -1.07 6.07
N GLU A 10 5.52 -1.24 4.95
CA GLU A 10 4.68 -0.19 4.40
C GLU A 10 3.49 0.11 5.29
N VAL A 11 2.88 -0.90 5.87
CA VAL A 11 1.79 -0.72 6.83
C VAL A 11 2.26 0.14 8.01
N GLY A 12 3.45 -0.15 8.54
CA GLY A 12 4.01 0.63 9.64
C GLY A 12 4.26 2.09 9.27
N VAL A 13 4.75 2.33 8.05
CA VAL A 13 5.00 3.68 7.55
C VAL A 13 3.69 4.46 7.44
N VAL A 14 2.62 3.82 6.95
CA VAL A 14 1.30 4.47 6.83
C VAL A 14 0.75 4.82 8.21
N ILE A 15 0.82 3.90 9.17
CA ILE A 15 0.33 4.14 10.52
C ILE A 15 1.05 5.34 11.16
N ALA A 16 2.34 5.47 10.92
CA ALA A 16 3.17 6.50 11.52
C ALA A 16 3.18 7.83 10.77
N ALA A 17 2.48 7.92 9.65
CA ALA A 17 2.53 9.12 8.80
C ALA A 17 1.98 10.34 9.54
N PRO A 18 2.72 11.46 9.55
CA PRO A 18 2.26 12.66 10.22
C PRO A 18 1.12 13.32 9.47
N GLU A 19 0.32 14.08 10.20
CA GLU A 19 -0.74 14.89 9.61
C GLU A 19 -0.18 15.79 8.52
N GLY A 20 -0.91 15.90 7.40
CA GLY A 20 -0.46 16.68 6.26
C GLY A 20 0.29 15.84 5.22
N GLN A 21 0.79 14.65 5.60
CA GLN A 21 1.50 13.75 4.71
C GLN A 21 0.83 12.38 4.58
N ARG A 22 -0.32 12.21 5.24
CA ARG A 22 -0.97 10.89 5.33
C ARG A 22 -1.39 10.34 3.97
N ASN A 23 -1.99 11.19 3.14
CA ASN A 23 -2.46 10.74 1.83
C ASN A 23 -1.29 10.41 0.91
N ASP A 24 -0.27 11.28 0.88
CA ASP A 24 0.91 11.03 0.04
C ASP A 24 1.63 9.76 0.45
N THR A 25 1.75 9.54 1.77
CA THR A 25 2.39 8.34 2.30
C THR A 25 1.60 7.10 1.91
N LEU A 26 0.27 7.15 2.04
CA LEU A 26 -0.58 6.03 1.66
C LEU A 26 -0.49 5.74 0.16
N ASN A 27 -0.45 6.78 -0.66
CA ASN A 27 -0.31 6.59 -2.11
C ASN A 27 1.02 5.91 -2.46
N ALA A 28 2.11 6.37 -1.86
CA ALA A 28 3.43 5.78 -2.11
C ALA A 28 3.48 4.32 -1.66
N ALA A 29 2.93 4.02 -0.48
CA ALA A 29 2.86 2.64 0.03
C ALA A 29 2.02 1.76 -0.89
N SER A 30 0.87 2.27 -1.34
CA SER A 30 -0.03 1.54 -2.22
C SER A 30 0.66 1.24 -3.56
N PHE A 31 1.39 2.20 -4.11
CA PHE A 31 2.14 2.00 -5.34
C PHE A 31 3.21 0.91 -5.15
N ALA A 32 4.01 1.03 -4.10
CA ALA A 32 5.09 0.07 -3.84
C ALA A 32 4.54 -1.35 -3.69
N LEU A 33 3.47 -1.51 -2.91
CA LEU A 33 2.86 -2.83 -2.73
C LEU A 33 2.14 -3.29 -3.98
N GLY A 34 1.60 -2.37 -4.78
CA GLY A 34 1.00 -2.69 -6.06
C GLY A 34 1.99 -3.35 -7.01
N THR A 35 3.27 -2.92 -7.00
CA THR A 35 4.30 -3.55 -7.84
C THR A 35 4.51 -5.00 -7.45
N LEU A 36 4.36 -5.33 -6.17
CA LEU A 36 4.50 -6.71 -5.68
C LEU A 36 3.25 -7.54 -6.01
N VAL A 37 2.07 -6.92 -5.94
CA VAL A 37 0.83 -7.57 -6.37
C VAL A 37 0.92 -7.91 -7.85
N GLY A 38 1.37 -6.97 -8.67
CA GLY A 38 1.54 -7.18 -10.10
C GLY A 38 2.54 -8.28 -10.42
N ALA A 39 3.54 -8.46 -9.59
CA ALA A 39 4.53 -9.53 -9.73
C ALA A 39 4.03 -10.89 -9.20
N GLY A 40 2.82 -10.94 -8.65
CA GLY A 40 2.26 -12.19 -8.11
C GLY A 40 2.80 -12.57 -6.74
N LEU A 41 3.44 -11.64 -6.02
CA LEU A 41 4.07 -11.93 -4.74
C LEU A 41 3.17 -11.63 -3.54
N LEU A 42 2.12 -10.84 -3.73
CA LEU A 42 1.16 -10.48 -2.68
C LEU A 42 -0.25 -10.56 -3.25
N ASP A 43 -1.20 -10.89 -2.38
CA ASP A 43 -2.63 -10.90 -2.71
C ASP A 43 -3.19 -9.49 -2.62
N GLU A 44 -3.83 -9.01 -3.67
CA GLU A 44 -4.36 -7.65 -3.73
C GLU A 44 -5.38 -7.38 -2.64
N HIS A 45 -6.28 -8.32 -2.39
CA HIS A 45 -7.33 -8.12 -1.41
C HIS A 45 -6.76 -7.95 0.00
N SER A 46 -5.80 -8.80 0.35
CA SER A 46 -5.12 -8.72 1.65
C SER A 46 -4.37 -7.39 1.81
N VAL A 47 -3.66 -6.96 0.77
CA VAL A 47 -2.93 -5.69 0.78
C VAL A 47 -3.90 -4.53 0.97
N THR A 48 -5.00 -4.53 0.23
CA THR A 48 -6.01 -3.47 0.32
C THR A 48 -6.58 -3.37 1.74
N ASP A 49 -6.93 -4.51 2.33
CA ASP A 49 -7.50 -4.52 3.68
C ASP A 49 -6.52 -3.97 4.70
N GLN A 50 -5.26 -4.39 4.63
CA GLN A 50 -4.26 -3.96 5.59
C GLN A 50 -3.90 -2.49 5.44
N LEU A 51 -3.80 -2.00 4.21
CA LEU A 51 -3.56 -0.58 3.97
C LEU A 51 -4.73 0.28 4.44
N LEU A 52 -5.96 -0.20 4.22
CA LEU A 52 -7.14 0.53 4.68
C LEU A 52 -7.14 0.65 6.21
N GLN A 53 -6.89 -0.45 6.92
CA GLN A 53 -6.84 -0.42 8.37
C GLN A 53 -5.73 0.53 8.86
N ALA A 54 -4.56 0.50 8.25
CA ALA A 54 -3.46 1.38 8.60
C ALA A 54 -3.84 2.85 8.38
N ALA A 55 -4.49 3.15 7.26
CA ALA A 55 -4.91 4.51 6.93
C ALA A 55 -5.95 5.03 7.94
N LEU A 56 -6.89 4.19 8.34
CA LEU A 56 -7.89 4.56 9.33
C LEU A 56 -7.24 4.82 10.69
N VAL A 57 -6.27 4.00 11.10
CA VAL A 57 -5.52 4.23 12.33
C VAL A 57 -4.76 5.56 12.26
N ALA A 58 -4.20 5.90 11.10
CA ALA A 58 -3.49 7.16 10.91
C ALA A 58 -4.43 8.37 10.93
N GLY A 59 -5.73 8.16 10.73
CA GLY A 59 -6.73 9.23 10.80
C GLY A 59 -7.28 9.69 9.47
N LEU A 60 -7.04 8.97 8.37
CA LEU A 60 -7.64 9.33 7.09
C LEU A 60 -9.11 8.92 7.05
N PRO A 61 -9.98 9.76 6.44
CA PRO A 61 -11.35 9.33 6.18
C PRO A 61 -11.39 8.10 5.28
N GLU A 62 -12.32 7.21 5.52
CA GLU A 62 -12.38 5.93 4.82
C GLU A 62 -12.51 6.10 3.31
N ALA A 63 -13.40 6.98 2.85
CA ALA A 63 -13.61 7.18 1.41
C ALA A 63 -12.34 7.67 0.72
N GLU A 64 -11.63 8.60 1.36
CA GLU A 64 -10.37 9.10 0.83
C GLU A 64 -9.32 7.99 0.78
N ALA A 65 -9.21 7.22 1.86
CA ALA A 65 -8.26 6.12 1.93
C ALA A 65 -8.53 5.09 0.85
N GLN A 66 -9.79 4.71 0.65
CA GLN A 66 -10.16 3.74 -0.38
C GLN A 66 -9.78 4.22 -1.78
N ALA A 67 -10.04 5.49 -2.08
CA ALA A 67 -9.73 6.06 -3.39
C ALA A 67 -8.22 6.09 -3.63
N THR A 68 -7.45 6.50 -2.62
CA THR A 68 -6.00 6.57 -2.73
C THR A 68 -5.38 5.18 -2.90
N ILE A 69 -5.86 4.19 -2.14
CA ILE A 69 -5.37 2.82 -2.26
C ILE A 69 -5.66 2.27 -3.66
N ARG A 70 -6.88 2.47 -4.16
CA ARG A 70 -7.27 1.98 -5.49
C ARG A 70 -6.37 2.57 -6.56
N SER A 71 -6.14 3.87 -6.51
CA SER A 71 -5.31 4.58 -7.47
C SER A 71 -3.86 4.11 -7.40
N GLY A 72 -3.29 4.07 -6.19
CA GLY A 72 -1.89 3.67 -6.01
C GLY A 72 -1.63 2.22 -6.37
N LEU A 73 -2.48 1.32 -5.88
CA LEU A 73 -2.35 -0.12 -6.21
C LEU A 73 -2.48 -0.35 -7.71
N GLY A 74 -3.44 0.30 -8.36
CA GLY A 74 -3.63 0.15 -9.80
C GLY A 74 -2.41 0.58 -10.59
N ALA A 75 -1.83 1.73 -10.22
CA ALA A 75 -0.63 2.22 -10.87
C ALA A 75 0.55 1.27 -10.65
N GLY A 76 0.71 0.77 -9.42
CA GLY A 76 1.79 -0.16 -9.10
C GLY A 76 1.65 -1.50 -9.82
N ARG A 77 0.42 -2.05 -9.89
CA ARG A 77 0.18 -3.30 -10.62
C ARG A 77 0.57 -3.19 -12.08
N ALA A 78 0.42 -2.01 -12.67
CA ALA A 78 0.79 -1.78 -14.07
C ALA A 78 2.29 -1.76 -14.27
N GLN A 79 3.07 -1.72 -13.19
CA GLN A 79 4.54 -1.71 -13.24
C GLN A 79 5.07 -2.80 -12.30
N PRO A 80 4.85 -4.09 -12.63
CA PRO A 80 5.26 -5.17 -11.75
C PRO A 80 6.75 -5.13 -11.48
N ARG A 81 7.11 -5.37 -10.21
CA ARG A 81 8.50 -5.40 -9.81
C ARG A 81 9.19 -6.61 -10.41
N ALA A 82 10.38 -6.38 -10.97
CA ALA A 82 11.20 -7.49 -11.45
C ALA A 82 11.71 -8.30 -10.26
N VAL A 83 11.65 -9.62 -10.41
CA VAL A 83 12.08 -10.54 -9.34
C VAL A 83 13.34 -11.25 -9.84
N ALA A 84 14.40 -11.19 -9.01
CA ALA A 84 15.64 -11.90 -9.31
C ALA A 84 15.42 -13.40 -9.20
N ARG A 85 16.06 -14.15 -10.07
CA ARG A 85 15.94 -15.61 -10.12
C ARG A 85 17.21 -16.28 -9.66
#